data_5599440cf8204e27ede593959f2a94f7
#
_entry.id   5599440cf8204e27ede593959f2a94f7
#
_cell.length_a   1.000
_cell.length_b   1.000
_cell.length_c   1.000
_cell.angle_alpha   90.00
_cell.angle_beta   90.00
_cell.angle_gamma   90.00
#
_symmetry.space_group_name_H-M   'P 1'
#
loop_
_entity.id
_entity.type
_entity.pdbx_description
1 polymer ?
#
loop_
_entity_poly.entity_id
_entity_poly.type
_entity_poly.pdbx_seq_one_letter_code
_entity_poly.pdbx_strand_id
1 'polypeptide(L)'
;MQNEKCSNKTLRVCGAGGVRKNKGKWQAVVTVADEMTGKKVQRTKNTGVPCLKQSTRGKAAAMRVLAEFRSEVELELAEAEKTRTAVGTGLPAEQRDDYAALPLSEALEKFIDFCLEMNRITPTTRDDYHYSALHIERDELGLVPVNEVTTDDVNAWSRRRIALGTAPDTLNKSFKLGKRLYAVLLKRSNDTIGRNPFDGALAPRVIARPRNALRSDLVPKLNSVTSMMPDSTFRRAVVLALHTGMRIGEVCGLRWCDVDFESGLITVRHSVAYVKDRGSFIKDTKNHDLRTIPIDPVGLLPFLKEIHGIDTRRLREASTVGTRDLADRYVVSRPDGSFATTSYIRRAFKTFSETNGLMGTNDELITFHGLRHTFATQWIRHGGDIKALQSILGHKDAMVTLNVYADIEPMSKIQNMLRVSPSLWRGYLGLRVDPGPMFQQKIREAIETLEAFGYGISEPDDRNVLIRDVQTISRLYPTSTFPYLHYGFGKAHASASTRPRSPRSGWPPALPRTRWV
;
A
#
# COMPACT_ATOMS: atom_id res chain seq x y z
N MET A 1 -11.21 -1.87 -29.23
CA MET A 1 -11.35 -3.26 -28.72
C MET A 1 -11.25 -3.16 -27.21
N GLN A 2 -12.37 -3.28 -26.51
CA GLN A 2 -12.45 -3.13 -25.05
C GLN A 2 -12.07 -4.45 -24.41
N ASN A 3 -10.96 -4.46 -23.65
CA ASN A 3 -10.56 -5.58 -22.80
C ASN A 3 -11.54 -5.69 -21.63
N GLU A 4 -12.43 -6.68 -21.69
CA GLU A 4 -13.26 -7.07 -20.56
C GLU A 4 -12.40 -7.71 -19.47
N LYS A 5 -12.44 -7.11 -18.30
CA LYS A 5 -11.89 -7.66 -17.06
C LYS A 5 -12.58 -9.00 -16.77
N CYS A 6 -11.86 -10.12 -16.82
CA CYS A 6 -12.30 -11.40 -16.26
C CYS A 6 -12.58 -11.24 -14.76
N SER A 7 -13.82 -10.97 -14.40
CA SER A 7 -14.29 -11.01 -13.01
C SER A 7 -14.88 -12.41 -12.73
N ASN A 8 -14.64 -12.92 -11.54
CA ASN A 8 -15.14 -14.21 -11.01
C ASN A 8 -16.67 -14.20 -10.80
N LYS A 9 -17.48 -13.96 -11.84
CA LYS A 9 -18.93 -13.82 -11.75
C LYS A 9 -19.63 -15.03 -12.34
N THR A 10 -20.41 -15.74 -11.54
CA THR A 10 -21.35 -16.75 -12.04
C THR A 10 -22.59 -16.03 -12.54
N LEU A 11 -22.73 -15.95 -13.86
CA LEU A 11 -23.81 -15.21 -14.51
C LEU A 11 -24.90 -16.19 -14.99
N ARG A 12 -26.17 -15.88 -14.71
CA ARG A 12 -27.31 -16.62 -15.24
C ARG A 12 -28.37 -15.69 -15.85
N VAL A 13 -29.11 -16.19 -16.82
CA VAL A 13 -30.23 -15.46 -17.39
C VAL A 13 -31.39 -15.42 -16.39
N CYS A 14 -31.91 -14.22 -16.14
CA CYS A 14 -33.00 -13.97 -15.21
C CYS A 14 -34.26 -13.53 -15.94
N GLY A 15 -35.37 -14.25 -15.71
CA GLY A 15 -36.66 -13.95 -16.28
C GLY A 15 -36.80 -14.28 -17.79
N ALA A 16 -37.97 -14.05 -18.36
CA ALA A 16 -38.27 -14.37 -19.76
C ALA A 16 -37.62 -13.42 -20.79
N GLY A 17 -37.01 -12.32 -20.32
CA GLY A 17 -36.60 -11.23 -21.21
C GLY A 17 -37.80 -10.42 -21.74
N GLY A 18 -37.55 -9.50 -22.63
CA GLY A 18 -38.60 -8.65 -23.21
C GLY A 18 -38.14 -7.95 -24.48
N VAL A 19 -39.12 -7.40 -25.20
CA VAL A 19 -38.83 -6.51 -26.37
C VAL A 19 -39.28 -5.09 -26.08
N ARG A 20 -38.44 -4.14 -26.39
CA ARG A 20 -38.74 -2.71 -26.25
C ARG A 20 -38.56 -1.98 -27.58
N LYS A 21 -39.22 -0.83 -27.73
CA LYS A 21 -39.07 0.04 -28.92
C LYS A 21 -37.81 0.88 -28.76
N ASN A 22 -36.96 0.89 -29.78
CA ASN A 22 -35.74 1.69 -29.79
C ASN A 22 -35.47 2.18 -31.23
N LYS A 23 -35.40 3.51 -31.43
CA LYS A 23 -35.09 4.15 -32.74
C LYS A 23 -35.84 3.57 -33.94
N GLY A 24 -37.18 3.37 -33.81
CA GLY A 24 -38.04 2.86 -34.90
C GLY A 24 -37.94 1.37 -35.17
N LYS A 25 -37.24 0.60 -34.35
CA LYS A 25 -37.11 -0.88 -34.42
C LYS A 25 -37.37 -1.51 -33.07
N TRP A 26 -37.77 -2.79 -33.09
CA TRP A 26 -37.84 -3.59 -31.88
C TRP A 26 -36.43 -4.01 -31.44
N GLN A 27 -36.18 -3.96 -30.15
CA GLN A 27 -34.92 -4.41 -29.51
C GLN A 27 -35.25 -5.50 -28.49
N ALA A 28 -34.60 -6.65 -28.64
CA ALA A 28 -34.64 -7.74 -27.64
C ALA A 28 -33.77 -7.39 -26.43
N VAL A 29 -34.26 -7.71 -25.23
CA VAL A 29 -33.57 -7.43 -23.97
C VAL A 29 -33.58 -8.69 -23.13
N VAL A 30 -32.41 -9.18 -22.74
CA VAL A 30 -32.20 -10.30 -21.85
C VAL A 30 -31.48 -9.78 -20.60
N THR A 31 -31.99 -10.10 -19.43
CA THR A 31 -31.36 -9.72 -18.16
C THR A 31 -30.50 -10.86 -17.66
N VAL A 32 -29.24 -10.59 -17.38
CA VAL A 32 -28.29 -11.52 -16.79
C VAL A 32 -27.96 -11.03 -15.38
N ALA A 33 -28.00 -11.91 -14.39
CA ALA A 33 -27.65 -11.59 -13.02
C ALA A 33 -26.43 -12.40 -12.57
N ASP A 34 -25.62 -11.78 -11.76
CA ASP A 34 -24.52 -12.41 -11.05
C ASP A 34 -25.07 -13.11 -9.79
N GLU A 35 -24.87 -14.41 -9.68
CA GLU A 35 -25.41 -15.22 -8.57
C GLU A 35 -24.84 -14.84 -7.20
N MET A 36 -23.58 -14.36 -7.15
CA MET A 36 -22.91 -14.02 -5.90
C MET A 36 -23.29 -12.63 -5.39
N THR A 37 -23.43 -11.68 -6.30
CA THR A 37 -23.65 -10.26 -5.94
C THR A 37 -25.08 -9.80 -6.16
N GLY A 38 -25.91 -10.59 -6.86
CA GLY A 38 -27.27 -10.22 -7.27
C GLY A 38 -27.33 -9.08 -8.30
N LYS A 39 -26.20 -8.57 -8.78
CA LYS A 39 -26.13 -7.45 -9.72
C LYS A 39 -26.65 -7.85 -11.09
N LYS A 40 -27.66 -7.11 -11.59
CA LYS A 40 -28.31 -7.37 -12.88
C LYS A 40 -27.73 -6.50 -13.97
N VAL A 41 -27.47 -7.08 -15.15
CA VAL A 41 -27.01 -6.39 -16.35
C VAL A 41 -27.95 -6.76 -17.51
N GLN A 42 -28.35 -5.81 -18.33
CA GLN A 42 -29.17 -6.04 -19.51
C GLN A 42 -28.29 -6.22 -20.74
N ARG A 43 -28.43 -7.34 -21.44
CA ARG A 43 -27.91 -7.54 -22.79
C ARG A 43 -29.00 -7.25 -23.81
N THR A 44 -28.66 -6.58 -24.90
CA THR A 44 -29.64 -6.15 -25.88
C THR A 44 -29.19 -6.49 -27.29
N LYS A 45 -30.13 -6.96 -28.14
CA LYS A 45 -29.92 -7.25 -29.56
C LYS A 45 -30.96 -6.51 -30.38
N ASN A 46 -30.54 -5.86 -31.45
CA ASN A 46 -31.48 -5.23 -32.39
C ASN A 46 -32.14 -6.33 -33.23
N THR A 47 -33.47 -6.40 -33.21
CA THR A 47 -34.21 -7.46 -33.92
C THR A 47 -34.34 -7.25 -35.42
N GLY A 48 -33.96 -6.06 -35.91
CA GLY A 48 -34.20 -5.69 -37.32
C GLY A 48 -35.66 -5.37 -37.65
N VAL A 49 -36.60 -5.76 -36.79
CA VAL A 49 -38.06 -5.62 -37.04
C VAL A 49 -38.48 -4.17 -36.80
N PRO A 50 -39.07 -3.48 -37.80
CA PRO A 50 -39.54 -2.09 -37.66
C PRO A 50 -40.70 -2.01 -36.67
N CYS A 51 -40.78 -0.89 -35.94
CA CYS A 51 -41.88 -0.60 -35.03
C CYS A 51 -42.41 0.83 -35.24
N LEU A 52 -43.73 1.00 -35.26
CA LEU A 52 -44.39 2.29 -35.23
C LEU A 52 -44.72 2.69 -33.79
N LYS A 53 -44.73 4.00 -33.49
CA LYS A 53 -44.84 4.52 -32.11
C LYS A 53 -46.04 3.99 -31.31
N GLN A 54 -47.18 3.77 -31.97
CA GLN A 54 -48.43 3.34 -31.33
C GLN A 54 -48.89 1.92 -31.75
N SER A 55 -48.12 1.18 -32.55
CA SER A 55 -48.52 -0.14 -33.06
C SER A 55 -47.76 -1.26 -32.37
N THR A 56 -48.45 -2.39 -32.13
CA THR A 56 -47.84 -3.66 -31.69
C THR A 56 -47.41 -4.50 -32.89
N ARG A 57 -47.57 -4.02 -34.13
CA ARG A 57 -47.21 -4.76 -35.35
C ARG A 57 -45.72 -5.12 -35.31
N GLY A 58 -45.40 -6.33 -35.62
CA GLY A 58 -44.02 -6.86 -35.54
C GLY A 58 -43.57 -7.33 -34.19
N LYS A 59 -44.36 -7.15 -33.12
CA LYS A 59 -43.97 -7.61 -31.76
C LYS A 59 -43.77 -9.14 -31.69
N ALA A 60 -44.65 -9.93 -32.35
CA ALA A 60 -44.52 -11.36 -32.39
C ALA A 60 -43.24 -11.82 -33.11
N ALA A 61 -42.86 -11.18 -34.21
CA ALA A 61 -41.60 -11.44 -34.91
C ALA A 61 -40.37 -11.07 -34.02
N ALA A 62 -40.45 -9.93 -33.35
CA ALA A 62 -39.41 -9.52 -32.41
C ALA A 62 -39.25 -10.46 -31.19
N MET A 63 -40.37 -11.07 -30.75
CA MET A 63 -40.33 -12.08 -29.66
C MET A 63 -39.67 -13.41 -30.11
N ARG A 64 -39.77 -13.79 -31.38
CA ARG A 64 -39.02 -14.93 -31.92
C ARG A 64 -37.52 -14.68 -31.87
N VAL A 65 -37.09 -13.51 -32.33
CA VAL A 65 -35.68 -13.08 -32.25
C VAL A 65 -35.22 -12.97 -30.80
N LEU A 66 -36.08 -12.58 -29.86
CA LEU A 66 -35.76 -12.60 -28.43
C LEU A 66 -35.51 -14.02 -27.93
N ALA A 67 -36.31 -14.99 -28.35
CA ALA A 67 -36.13 -16.39 -27.94
C ALA A 67 -34.78 -16.94 -28.44
N GLU A 68 -34.45 -16.68 -29.73
CA GLU A 68 -33.14 -17.04 -30.30
C GLU A 68 -32.00 -16.36 -29.56
N PHE A 69 -32.09 -15.05 -29.33
CA PHE A 69 -31.08 -14.29 -28.62
C PHE A 69 -30.90 -14.76 -27.17
N ARG A 70 -31.97 -15.17 -26.52
CA ARG A 70 -31.90 -15.73 -25.18
C ARG A 70 -31.13 -17.06 -25.18
N SER A 71 -31.43 -17.95 -26.12
CA SER A 71 -30.72 -19.23 -26.26
C SER A 71 -29.23 -19.00 -26.60
N GLU A 72 -28.90 -18.02 -27.44
CA GLU A 72 -27.51 -17.61 -27.72
C GLU A 72 -26.78 -17.18 -26.43
N VAL A 73 -27.43 -16.33 -25.62
CA VAL A 73 -26.86 -15.86 -24.35
C VAL A 73 -26.71 -16.98 -23.32
N GLU A 74 -27.68 -17.88 -23.23
CA GLU A 74 -27.64 -19.05 -22.35
C GLU A 74 -26.52 -20.02 -22.78
N LEU A 75 -26.34 -20.26 -24.07
CA LEU A 75 -25.26 -21.10 -24.61
C LEU A 75 -23.89 -20.45 -24.36
N GLU A 76 -23.76 -19.15 -24.65
CA GLU A 76 -22.51 -18.38 -24.38
C GLU A 76 -22.12 -18.42 -22.90
N LEU A 77 -23.11 -18.28 -21.99
CA LEU A 77 -22.87 -18.36 -20.56
C LEU A 77 -22.49 -19.78 -20.11
N ALA A 78 -23.14 -20.82 -20.70
CA ALA A 78 -22.81 -22.21 -20.42
C ALA A 78 -21.42 -22.59 -20.96
N GLU A 79 -21.02 -22.10 -22.14
CA GLU A 79 -19.68 -22.30 -22.68
C GLU A 79 -18.64 -21.54 -21.88
N ALA A 80 -18.94 -20.29 -21.48
CA ALA A 80 -18.07 -19.51 -20.58
C ALA A 80 -17.94 -20.19 -19.20
N GLU A 81 -18.98 -20.88 -18.72
CA GLU A 81 -18.94 -21.65 -17.49
C GLU A 81 -18.18 -22.97 -17.66
N LYS A 82 -18.35 -23.67 -18.79
CA LYS A 82 -17.52 -24.84 -19.14
C LYS A 82 -16.05 -24.44 -19.31
N THR A 83 -15.75 -23.35 -20.00
CA THR A 83 -14.40 -22.82 -20.17
C THR A 83 -13.84 -22.35 -18.82
N ARG A 84 -14.69 -21.81 -17.94
CA ARG A 84 -14.30 -21.36 -16.60
C ARG A 84 -14.10 -22.53 -15.64
N THR A 85 -14.92 -23.58 -15.71
CA THR A 85 -14.69 -24.85 -15.00
C THR A 85 -13.46 -25.55 -15.54
N ALA A 86 -13.21 -25.54 -16.84
CA ALA A 86 -12.00 -26.07 -17.45
C ALA A 86 -10.75 -25.23 -17.10
N VAL A 87 -10.84 -23.89 -17.13
CA VAL A 87 -9.75 -22.95 -16.74
C VAL A 87 -9.65 -22.82 -15.21
N GLY A 88 -10.75 -23.04 -14.48
CA GLY A 88 -10.79 -23.02 -13.00
C GLY A 88 -10.09 -24.20 -12.34
N THR A 89 -9.92 -25.29 -13.06
CA THR A 89 -9.41 -26.56 -12.53
C THR A 89 -8.04 -26.99 -13.07
N GLY A 90 -7.38 -26.20 -13.80
CA GLY A 90 -5.96 -26.14 -14.25
C GLY A 90 -5.00 -27.35 -14.21
N LEU A 91 -5.37 -28.62 -13.90
CA LEU A 91 -4.58 -29.83 -14.13
C LEU A 91 -5.24 -30.71 -15.19
N PRO A 92 -4.50 -31.37 -16.09
CA PRO A 92 -5.06 -32.34 -17.04
C PRO A 92 -5.83 -33.46 -16.35
N ALA A 93 -6.90 -33.97 -16.99
CA ALA A 93 -7.74 -35.03 -16.41
C ALA A 93 -6.97 -36.32 -16.08
N GLU A 94 -5.89 -36.59 -16.81
CA GLU A 94 -5.01 -37.75 -16.66
C GLU A 94 -4.11 -37.70 -15.42
N GLN A 95 -3.96 -36.56 -14.77
CA GLN A 95 -3.11 -36.40 -13.56
C GLN A 95 -3.92 -36.32 -12.26
N ARG A 96 -5.22 -36.68 -12.27
CA ARG A 96 -6.12 -36.48 -11.12
C ARG A 96 -5.87 -37.42 -9.97
N ASP A 97 -5.55 -38.68 -10.27
CA ASP A 97 -5.35 -39.71 -9.26
C ASP A 97 -3.95 -39.71 -8.64
N ASP A 98 -2.99 -39.03 -9.27
CA ASP A 98 -1.58 -39.04 -8.86
C ASP A 98 -1.33 -38.28 -7.55
N TYR A 99 -2.12 -37.24 -7.25
CA TYR A 99 -1.84 -36.39 -6.08
C TYR A 99 -2.27 -37.02 -4.75
N ALA A 100 -3.28 -37.87 -4.73
CA ALA A 100 -3.84 -38.39 -3.48
C ALA A 100 -2.84 -39.28 -2.72
N ALA A 101 -2.07 -40.08 -3.43
CA ALA A 101 -1.08 -40.99 -2.87
C ALA A 101 0.33 -40.38 -2.68
N LEU A 102 0.56 -39.17 -3.22
CA LEU A 102 1.84 -38.51 -3.08
C LEU A 102 2.07 -38.03 -1.65
N PRO A 103 3.33 -38.04 -1.16
CA PRO A 103 3.71 -37.28 0.04
C PRO A 103 3.33 -35.81 -0.09
N LEU A 104 2.87 -35.20 1.01
CA LEU A 104 2.41 -33.81 1.01
C LEU A 104 3.49 -32.83 0.50
N SER A 105 4.75 -33.06 0.82
CA SER A 105 5.88 -32.26 0.33
C SER A 105 5.98 -32.28 -1.20
N GLU A 106 5.92 -33.46 -1.81
CA GLU A 106 5.99 -33.64 -3.26
C GLU A 106 4.78 -33.05 -3.97
N ALA A 107 3.59 -33.22 -3.39
CA ALA A 107 2.35 -32.63 -3.90
C ALA A 107 2.39 -31.10 -3.87
N LEU A 108 2.99 -30.49 -2.83
CA LEU A 108 3.19 -29.04 -2.74
C LEU A 108 4.12 -28.53 -3.84
N GLU A 109 5.25 -29.20 -4.06
CA GLU A 109 6.22 -28.85 -5.11
C GLU A 109 5.57 -28.89 -6.50
N LYS A 110 4.94 -30.02 -6.85
CA LYS A 110 4.22 -30.16 -8.14
C LYS A 110 3.13 -29.07 -8.29
N PHE A 111 2.44 -28.75 -7.22
CA PHE A 111 1.41 -27.69 -7.23
C PHE A 111 2.00 -26.29 -7.46
N ILE A 112 3.15 -25.98 -6.86
CA ILE A 112 3.84 -24.70 -7.03
C ILE A 112 4.30 -24.55 -8.49
N ASP A 113 4.95 -25.56 -9.05
CA ASP A 113 5.43 -25.55 -10.42
C ASP A 113 4.28 -25.42 -11.40
N PHE A 114 3.21 -26.19 -11.20
CA PHE A 114 2.00 -26.06 -11.99
C PHE A 114 1.40 -24.64 -11.93
N CYS A 115 1.35 -24.02 -10.75
CA CYS A 115 0.87 -22.64 -10.62
C CYS A 115 1.75 -21.64 -11.40
N LEU A 116 3.05 -21.91 -11.52
CA LEU A 116 3.98 -21.09 -12.30
C LEU A 116 3.77 -21.29 -13.81
N GLU A 117 3.69 -22.53 -14.27
CA GLU A 117 3.44 -22.89 -15.68
C GLU A 117 2.13 -22.26 -16.19
N MET A 118 1.09 -22.30 -15.36
CA MET A 118 -0.21 -21.69 -15.67
C MET A 118 -0.23 -20.16 -15.49
N ASN A 119 0.91 -19.50 -15.27
CA ASN A 119 1.03 -18.06 -15.01
C ASN A 119 0.12 -17.53 -13.89
N ARG A 120 -0.26 -18.38 -12.93
CA ARG A 120 -1.09 -17.99 -11.76
C ARG A 120 -0.29 -17.34 -10.67
N ILE A 121 1.01 -17.57 -10.64
CA ILE A 121 1.97 -16.95 -9.73
C ILE A 121 3.16 -16.42 -10.52
N THR A 122 3.83 -15.42 -9.95
CA THR A 122 5.08 -14.89 -10.51
C THR A 122 6.27 -15.73 -10.03
N PRO A 123 7.43 -15.70 -10.74
CA PRO A 123 8.65 -16.38 -10.26
C PRO A 123 9.05 -16.00 -8.82
N THR A 124 8.87 -14.73 -8.44
CA THR A 124 9.11 -14.29 -7.05
C THR A 124 8.14 -14.94 -6.04
N THR A 125 6.89 -15.15 -6.44
CA THR A 125 5.89 -15.82 -5.58
C THR A 125 6.18 -17.33 -5.50
N ARG A 126 6.71 -17.95 -6.58
CA ARG A 126 7.20 -19.33 -6.55
C ARG A 126 8.25 -19.52 -5.45
N ASP A 127 9.27 -18.66 -5.42
CA ASP A 127 10.32 -18.74 -4.38
C ASP A 127 9.75 -18.59 -2.97
N ASP A 128 8.80 -17.66 -2.77
CA ASP A 128 8.10 -17.49 -1.48
C ASP A 128 7.30 -18.75 -1.09
N TYR A 129 6.69 -19.42 -2.06
CA TYR A 129 5.93 -20.66 -1.83
C TYR A 129 6.85 -21.85 -1.52
N HIS A 130 7.95 -22.01 -2.27
CA HIS A 130 8.96 -23.02 -1.94
C HIS A 130 9.50 -22.83 -0.53
N TYR A 131 9.85 -21.57 -0.16
CA TYR A 131 10.28 -21.29 1.20
C TYR A 131 9.22 -21.66 2.25
N SER A 132 7.95 -21.45 1.95
CA SER A 132 6.85 -21.84 2.84
C SER A 132 6.66 -23.37 2.88
N ALA A 133 6.85 -24.07 1.76
CA ALA A 133 6.78 -25.53 1.65
C ALA A 133 7.89 -26.23 2.45
N LEU A 134 9.11 -25.65 2.51
CA LEU A 134 10.23 -26.19 3.28
C LEU A 134 9.91 -26.45 4.76
N HIS A 135 8.98 -25.69 5.35
CA HIS A 135 8.56 -25.92 6.73
C HIS A 135 7.71 -27.16 6.92
N ILE A 136 7.06 -27.65 5.86
CA ILE A 136 6.30 -28.89 5.81
C ILE A 136 7.23 -30.04 5.39
N GLU A 137 8.04 -29.84 4.36
CA GLU A 137 9.01 -30.81 3.83
C GLU A 137 10.00 -31.31 4.91
N ARG A 138 10.48 -30.41 5.76
CA ARG A 138 11.42 -30.71 6.86
C ARG A 138 10.75 -31.26 8.12
N ASP A 139 9.57 -31.81 7.99
CA ASP A 139 8.78 -32.37 9.09
C ASP A 139 8.12 -33.67 8.63
N GLU A 140 7.77 -34.54 9.59
CA GLU A 140 7.07 -35.80 9.35
C GLU A 140 5.80 -35.60 8.53
N LEU A 141 5.12 -34.45 8.70
CA LEU A 141 3.92 -34.11 7.93
C LEU A 141 4.18 -34.12 6.42
N GLY A 142 5.39 -33.76 5.99
CA GLY A 142 5.76 -33.76 4.57
C GLY A 142 5.78 -35.15 3.94
N LEU A 143 5.94 -36.20 4.74
CA LEU A 143 6.00 -37.59 4.28
C LEU A 143 4.63 -38.27 4.23
N VAL A 144 3.61 -37.67 4.85
CA VAL A 144 2.25 -38.24 4.88
C VAL A 144 1.59 -38.10 3.52
N PRO A 145 0.96 -39.16 2.97
CA PRO A 145 0.19 -39.09 1.74
C PRO A 145 -0.95 -38.05 1.86
N VAL A 146 -1.19 -37.31 0.78
CA VAL A 146 -2.16 -36.18 0.77
C VAL A 146 -3.55 -36.62 1.24
N ASN A 147 -4.03 -37.82 0.85
CA ASN A 147 -5.34 -38.36 1.24
C ASN A 147 -5.41 -38.81 2.71
N GLU A 148 -4.27 -39.02 3.36
CA GLU A 148 -4.16 -39.50 4.75
C GLU A 148 -3.95 -38.37 5.76
N VAL A 149 -3.54 -37.17 5.31
CA VAL A 149 -3.29 -36.03 6.19
C VAL A 149 -4.57 -35.66 6.95
N THR A 150 -4.45 -35.66 8.28
CA THR A 150 -5.54 -35.27 9.18
C THR A 150 -5.33 -33.86 9.74
N THR A 151 -6.40 -33.29 10.29
CA THR A 151 -6.32 -32.01 11.02
C THR A 151 -5.39 -32.10 12.23
N ASP A 152 -5.32 -33.27 12.87
CA ASP A 152 -4.46 -33.48 14.04
C ASP A 152 -2.99 -33.54 13.65
N ASP A 153 -2.65 -34.09 12.48
CA ASP A 153 -1.28 -34.04 11.94
C ASP A 153 -0.82 -32.62 11.69
N VAL A 154 -1.68 -31.79 11.09
CA VAL A 154 -1.39 -30.36 10.86
C VAL A 154 -1.22 -29.60 12.17
N ASN A 155 -2.04 -29.89 13.20
CA ASN A 155 -1.90 -29.30 14.53
C ASN A 155 -0.62 -29.78 15.24
N ALA A 156 -0.25 -31.05 15.11
CA ALA A 156 0.97 -31.62 15.66
C ALA A 156 2.21 -30.98 15.00
N TRP A 157 2.23 -30.90 13.67
CA TRP A 157 3.26 -30.18 12.93
C TRP A 157 3.40 -28.72 13.39
N SER A 158 2.30 -28.01 13.52
CA SER A 158 2.32 -26.61 13.96
C SER A 158 2.98 -26.46 15.33
N ARG A 159 2.65 -27.34 16.28
CA ARG A 159 3.26 -27.36 17.63
C ARG A 159 4.76 -27.64 17.58
N ARG A 160 5.21 -28.62 16.78
CA ARG A 160 6.64 -28.93 16.61
C ARG A 160 7.40 -27.73 16.03
N ARG A 161 6.82 -27.07 14.99
CA ARG A 161 7.48 -25.90 14.37
C ARG A 161 7.56 -24.70 15.30
N ILE A 162 6.54 -24.47 16.14
CA ILE A 162 6.58 -23.43 17.18
C ILE A 162 7.65 -23.75 18.23
N ALA A 163 7.74 -24.99 18.68
CA ALA A 163 8.76 -25.43 19.64
C ALA A 163 10.19 -25.25 19.10
N LEU A 164 10.37 -25.37 17.77
CA LEU A 164 11.63 -25.08 17.07
C LEU A 164 11.87 -23.58 16.84
N GLY A 165 11.03 -22.67 17.36
CA GLY A 165 11.19 -21.23 17.26
C GLY A 165 10.74 -20.63 15.92
N THR A 166 9.97 -21.35 15.09
CA THR A 166 9.45 -20.79 13.83
C THR A 166 8.41 -19.71 14.13
N ALA A 167 8.60 -18.52 13.55
CA ALA A 167 7.72 -17.39 13.78
C ALA A 167 6.28 -17.67 13.31
N PRO A 168 5.25 -17.24 14.07
CA PRO A 168 3.83 -17.45 13.73
C PRO A 168 3.45 -16.97 12.32
N ASP A 169 3.96 -15.83 11.89
CA ASP A 169 3.69 -15.29 10.53
C ASP A 169 4.25 -16.20 9.43
N THR A 170 5.42 -16.78 9.65
CA THR A 170 6.05 -17.75 8.73
C THR A 170 5.21 -19.01 8.62
N LEU A 171 4.77 -19.57 9.76
CA LEU A 171 3.89 -20.75 9.76
C LEU A 171 2.55 -20.46 9.05
N ASN A 172 1.96 -19.29 9.26
CA ASN A 172 0.72 -18.93 8.57
C ASN A 172 0.86 -18.89 7.04
N LYS A 173 2.05 -18.60 6.50
CA LYS A 173 2.29 -18.70 5.06
C LYS A 173 2.22 -20.15 4.59
N SER A 174 2.81 -21.07 5.35
CA SER A 174 2.72 -22.52 5.07
C SER A 174 1.29 -23.04 5.21
N PHE A 175 0.54 -22.63 6.23
CA PHE A 175 -0.89 -22.91 6.36
C PHE A 175 -1.69 -22.47 5.14
N LYS A 176 -1.46 -21.22 4.68
CA LYS A 176 -2.15 -20.68 3.48
C LYS A 176 -1.80 -21.46 2.22
N LEU A 177 -0.56 -21.92 2.10
CA LEU A 177 -0.13 -22.73 0.97
C LEU A 177 -0.82 -24.10 0.99
N GLY A 178 -0.82 -24.80 2.14
CA GLY A 178 -1.53 -26.07 2.32
C GLY A 178 -3.04 -25.95 2.05
N LYS A 179 -3.69 -24.94 2.64
CA LYS A 179 -5.10 -24.64 2.36
C LYS A 179 -5.39 -24.50 0.87
N ARG A 180 -4.49 -23.80 0.15
CA ARG A 180 -4.65 -23.55 -1.29
C ARG A 180 -4.49 -24.83 -2.11
N LEU A 181 -3.52 -25.69 -1.78
CA LEU A 181 -3.37 -27.00 -2.40
C LEU A 181 -4.67 -27.81 -2.27
N TYR A 182 -5.12 -28.06 -1.02
CA TYR A 182 -6.32 -28.84 -0.77
C TYR A 182 -7.59 -28.23 -1.38
N ALA A 183 -7.73 -26.90 -1.37
CA ALA A 183 -8.87 -26.25 -2.02
C ALA A 183 -8.91 -26.48 -3.55
N VAL A 184 -7.76 -26.72 -4.17
CA VAL A 184 -7.69 -27.11 -5.59
C VAL A 184 -7.95 -28.59 -5.76
N LEU A 185 -7.41 -29.44 -4.91
CA LEU A 185 -7.59 -30.90 -4.98
C LEU A 185 -9.02 -31.30 -4.72
N LEU A 186 -9.70 -30.75 -3.72
CA LEU A 186 -11.12 -31.01 -3.41
C LEU A 186 -12.07 -30.70 -4.56
N LYS A 187 -11.77 -29.71 -5.38
CA LYS A 187 -12.54 -29.38 -6.58
C LYS A 187 -12.35 -30.39 -7.72
N ARG A 188 -11.41 -31.32 -7.57
CA ARG A 188 -10.92 -32.19 -8.64
C ARG A 188 -10.98 -33.67 -8.31
N SER A 189 -10.88 -33.99 -7.01
CA SER A 189 -10.94 -35.38 -6.57
C SER A 189 -12.36 -35.91 -6.71
N ASN A 190 -12.52 -37.03 -7.40
CA ASN A 190 -13.75 -37.81 -7.40
C ASN A 190 -13.86 -38.51 -6.02
N ASP A 191 -14.10 -37.74 -4.94
CA ASP A 191 -14.28 -38.17 -3.54
C ASP A 191 -13.06 -38.85 -2.84
N THR A 192 -11.88 -38.88 -3.46
CA THR A 192 -10.66 -39.41 -2.82
C THR A 192 -10.12 -38.54 -1.70
N ILE A 193 -10.46 -37.25 -1.70
CA ILE A 193 -10.08 -36.28 -0.66
C ILE A 193 -11.36 -35.66 -0.11
N GLY A 194 -11.79 -36.06 1.07
CA GLY A 194 -13.08 -35.67 1.63
C GLY A 194 -13.14 -34.30 2.26
N ARG A 195 -11.99 -33.74 2.73
CA ARG A 195 -11.91 -32.48 3.43
C ARG A 195 -10.53 -31.84 3.34
N ASN A 196 -10.46 -30.54 3.61
CA ASN A 196 -9.20 -29.82 3.74
C ASN A 196 -8.71 -29.85 5.20
N PRO A 197 -7.63 -30.58 5.52
CA PRO A 197 -7.16 -30.72 6.90
C PRO A 197 -6.67 -29.40 7.49
N PHE A 198 -6.24 -28.45 6.66
CA PHE A 198 -5.79 -27.14 7.11
C PHE A 198 -6.95 -26.19 7.49
N ASP A 199 -8.19 -26.44 7.08
CA ASP A 199 -9.33 -25.58 7.43
C ASP A 199 -9.78 -25.80 8.87
N GLY A 200 -9.69 -27.03 9.39
CA GLY A 200 -9.99 -27.35 10.78
C GLY A 200 -8.82 -27.12 11.73
N ALA A 201 -7.61 -26.92 11.22
CA ALA A 201 -6.42 -26.77 12.03
C ALA A 201 -6.29 -25.36 12.64
N LEU A 202 -5.74 -25.32 13.87
CA LEU A 202 -5.50 -24.08 14.62
C LEU A 202 -4.22 -23.40 14.14
N ALA A 203 -4.37 -22.47 13.21
CA ALA A 203 -3.25 -21.64 12.77
C ALA A 203 -2.75 -20.74 13.93
N PRO A 204 -1.41 -20.56 14.11
CA PRO A 204 -0.89 -19.71 15.15
C PRO A 204 -1.39 -18.28 15.04
N ARG A 205 -1.74 -17.68 16.18
CA ARG A 205 -2.17 -16.29 16.23
C ARG A 205 -1.01 -15.37 15.87
N VAL A 206 -1.17 -14.59 14.81
CA VAL A 206 -0.23 -13.51 14.46
C VAL A 206 -0.64 -12.24 15.18
N ILE A 207 0.24 -11.73 16.03
CA ILE A 207 0.08 -10.38 16.58
C ILE A 207 0.68 -9.42 15.57
N ALA A 208 -0.17 -8.56 14.99
CA ALA A 208 0.29 -7.54 14.08
C ALA A 208 1.27 -6.61 14.81
N ARG A 209 2.52 -6.55 14.33
CA ARG A 209 3.49 -5.59 14.85
C ARG A 209 3.18 -4.21 14.28
N PRO A 210 3.23 -3.14 15.12
CA PRO A 210 3.14 -1.78 14.63
C PRO A 210 4.20 -1.52 13.55
N ARG A 211 3.89 -0.67 12.60
CA ARG A 211 4.84 -0.31 11.56
C ARG A 211 5.93 0.57 12.16
N ASN A 212 7.19 0.19 11.91
CA ASN A 212 8.33 0.91 12.44
C ASN A 212 8.71 2.07 11.50
N ALA A 213 8.21 3.27 11.77
CA ALA A 213 8.63 4.51 11.14
C ALA A 213 9.76 5.15 11.96
N LEU A 214 10.65 5.93 11.34
CA LEU A 214 11.67 6.69 12.06
C LEU A 214 11.00 7.66 13.03
N ARG A 215 11.51 7.73 14.24
CA ARG A 215 11.08 8.72 15.23
C ARG A 215 11.25 10.12 14.66
N SER A 216 10.26 10.98 14.91
CA SER A 216 10.22 12.31 14.28
C SER A 216 11.37 13.22 14.67
N ASP A 217 11.88 13.08 15.89
CA ASP A 217 13.07 13.78 16.38
C ASP A 217 14.36 13.38 15.63
N LEU A 218 14.38 12.20 15.01
CA LEU A 218 15.52 11.69 14.24
C LEU A 218 15.45 12.00 12.74
N VAL A 219 14.31 12.48 12.22
CA VAL A 219 14.19 12.84 10.79
C VAL A 219 15.17 13.97 10.40
N PRO A 220 15.33 15.06 11.16
CA PRO A 220 16.34 16.08 10.87
C PRO A 220 17.77 15.52 10.89
N LYS A 221 18.07 14.59 11.81
CA LYS A 221 19.39 13.93 11.88
C LYS A 221 19.64 13.12 10.60
N LEU A 222 18.67 12.32 10.15
CA LEU A 222 18.78 11.53 8.92
C LEU A 222 19.04 12.45 7.71
N ASN A 223 18.29 13.54 7.57
CA ASN A 223 18.47 14.52 6.51
C ASN A 223 19.86 15.16 6.56
N SER A 224 20.32 15.57 7.73
CA SER A 224 21.66 16.17 7.91
C SER A 224 22.76 15.18 7.51
N VAL A 225 22.72 13.95 8.02
CA VAL A 225 23.74 12.94 7.69
C VAL A 225 23.74 12.64 6.20
N THR A 226 22.57 12.44 5.59
CA THR A 226 22.50 12.13 4.15
C THR A 226 22.94 13.29 3.26
N SER A 227 22.71 14.54 3.68
CA SER A 227 23.17 15.74 2.93
C SER A 227 24.69 15.88 2.92
N MET A 228 25.36 15.46 4.00
CA MET A 228 26.84 15.50 4.13
C MET A 228 27.55 14.34 3.43
N MET A 229 26.81 13.30 3.03
CA MET A 229 27.41 12.16 2.33
C MET A 229 27.81 12.54 0.90
N PRO A 230 28.94 12.03 0.39
CA PRO A 230 29.28 12.16 -1.02
C PRO A 230 28.25 11.43 -1.90
N ASP A 231 28.14 11.84 -3.18
CA ASP A 231 27.29 11.17 -4.14
C ASP A 231 27.64 9.68 -4.24
N SER A 232 26.68 8.84 -4.00
CA SER A 232 26.81 7.39 -4.03
C SER A 232 25.47 6.74 -4.30
N THR A 233 25.51 5.52 -4.84
CA THR A 233 24.33 4.65 -5.03
C THR A 233 23.47 4.58 -3.78
N PHE A 234 24.10 4.47 -2.61
CA PHE A 234 23.41 4.36 -1.33
C PHE A 234 22.73 5.67 -0.92
N ARG A 235 23.46 6.83 -0.97
CA ARG A 235 22.89 8.16 -0.68
C ARG A 235 21.65 8.41 -1.54
N ARG A 236 21.76 8.17 -2.84
CA ARG A 236 20.66 8.36 -3.80
C ARG A 236 19.43 7.52 -3.43
N ALA A 237 19.64 6.25 -3.05
CA ALA A 237 18.55 5.37 -2.65
C ALA A 237 17.84 5.84 -1.38
N VAL A 238 18.59 6.30 -0.36
CA VAL A 238 18.02 6.77 0.92
C VAL A 238 17.21 8.04 0.72
N VAL A 239 17.77 9.03 0.00
CA VAL A 239 17.07 10.31 -0.25
C VAL A 239 15.79 10.09 -1.03
N LEU A 240 15.84 9.31 -2.13
CA LEU A 240 14.65 8.97 -2.91
C LEU A 240 13.58 8.29 -2.06
N ALA A 241 13.95 7.26 -1.28
CA ALA A 241 12.99 6.53 -0.46
C ALA A 241 12.32 7.43 0.59
N LEU A 242 13.09 8.33 1.21
CA LEU A 242 12.60 9.23 2.25
C LEU A 242 11.64 10.29 1.69
N HIS A 243 11.91 10.85 0.50
CA HIS A 243 11.11 11.92 -0.10
C HIS A 243 9.97 11.46 -0.98
N THR A 244 9.93 10.18 -1.39
CA THR A 244 8.90 9.65 -2.30
C THR A 244 8.06 8.54 -1.71
N GLY A 245 8.53 7.89 -0.65
CA GLY A 245 7.91 6.69 -0.11
C GLY A 245 7.93 5.49 -1.06
N MET A 246 8.75 5.48 -2.11
CA MET A 246 8.87 4.36 -3.05
C MET A 246 9.34 3.08 -2.37
N ARG A 247 8.92 1.93 -2.91
CA ARG A 247 9.45 0.63 -2.47
C ARG A 247 10.90 0.47 -2.91
N ILE A 248 11.71 -0.27 -2.15
CA ILE A 248 13.14 -0.47 -2.46
C ILE A 248 13.38 -0.94 -3.91
N GLY A 249 12.56 -1.84 -4.41
CA GLY A 249 12.68 -2.30 -5.80
C GLY A 249 12.38 -1.21 -6.82
N GLU A 250 11.42 -0.33 -6.54
CA GLU A 250 11.06 0.81 -7.38
C GLU A 250 12.16 1.87 -7.37
N VAL A 251 12.75 2.15 -6.20
CA VAL A 251 13.91 3.04 -6.05
C VAL A 251 15.09 2.56 -6.89
N CYS A 252 15.40 1.25 -6.83
CA CYS A 252 16.49 0.65 -7.61
C CYS A 252 16.19 0.58 -9.11
N GLY A 253 14.90 0.57 -9.50
CA GLY A 253 14.46 0.46 -10.90
C GLY A 253 14.17 1.80 -11.59
N LEU A 254 14.27 2.92 -10.87
CA LEU A 254 13.98 4.25 -11.41
C LEU A 254 15.01 4.67 -12.45
N ARG A 255 14.56 5.10 -13.62
CA ARG A 255 15.41 5.63 -14.71
C ARG A 255 15.26 7.15 -14.82
N TRP A 256 16.21 7.79 -15.49
CA TRP A 256 16.13 9.23 -15.74
C TRP A 256 14.98 9.61 -16.68
N CYS A 257 14.59 8.76 -17.63
CA CYS A 257 13.38 8.99 -18.45
C CYS A 257 12.06 8.96 -17.67
N ASP A 258 12.09 8.48 -16.44
CA ASP A 258 10.92 8.47 -15.55
C ASP A 258 10.81 9.73 -14.68
N VAL A 259 11.82 10.62 -14.73
CA VAL A 259 11.89 11.87 -13.95
C VAL A 259 11.63 13.04 -14.90
N ASP A 260 10.47 13.63 -14.78
CA ASP A 260 10.09 14.82 -15.53
C ASP A 260 10.33 16.06 -14.68
N PHE A 261 11.37 16.81 -15.02
CA PHE A 261 11.76 18.05 -14.32
C PHE A 261 10.83 19.23 -14.67
N GLU A 262 10.13 19.19 -15.79
CA GLU A 262 9.25 20.25 -16.24
C GLU A 262 7.91 20.17 -15.51
N SER A 263 7.28 18.99 -15.51
CA SER A 263 6.04 18.77 -14.77
C SER A 263 6.25 18.57 -13.26
N GLY A 264 7.49 18.34 -12.82
CA GLY A 264 7.80 18.03 -11.42
C GLY A 264 7.27 16.68 -10.96
N LEU A 265 7.30 15.66 -11.81
CA LEU A 265 6.73 14.35 -11.56
C LEU A 265 7.74 13.22 -11.75
N ILE A 266 7.65 12.19 -10.93
CA ILE A 266 8.31 10.89 -11.13
C ILE A 266 7.24 9.87 -11.49
N THR A 267 7.45 9.11 -12.58
CA THR A 267 6.58 8.02 -13.00
C THR A 267 7.19 6.69 -12.59
N VAL A 268 6.52 5.92 -11.75
CA VAL A 268 6.99 4.59 -11.30
C VAL A 268 6.55 3.53 -12.29
N ARG A 269 7.50 3.06 -13.15
CA ARG A 269 7.26 2.06 -14.21
C ARG A 269 7.85 0.70 -13.87
N HIS A 270 9.03 0.67 -13.27
CA HIS A 270 9.84 -0.52 -13.10
C HIS A 270 10.19 -0.80 -11.64
N SER A 271 10.54 -2.03 -11.36
CA SER A 271 10.97 -2.46 -10.03
C SER A 271 12.01 -3.56 -10.15
N VAL A 272 13.11 -3.45 -9.41
CA VAL A 272 14.10 -4.54 -9.27
C VAL A 272 13.51 -5.62 -8.37
N ALA A 273 13.51 -6.86 -8.88
CA ALA A 273 13.15 -8.06 -8.14
C ALA A 273 14.34 -9.02 -8.08
N TYR A 274 14.25 -9.98 -7.18
CA TYR A 274 15.21 -11.07 -7.07
C TYR A 274 14.48 -12.41 -7.12
N VAL A 275 15.04 -13.36 -7.85
CA VAL A 275 14.61 -14.76 -7.90
C VAL A 275 15.87 -15.62 -7.78
N LYS A 276 15.82 -16.69 -6.98
CA LYS A 276 16.99 -17.51 -6.62
C LYS A 276 17.77 -17.98 -7.85
N ASP A 277 17.07 -18.48 -8.86
CA ASP A 277 17.69 -19.09 -10.04
C ASP A 277 18.11 -18.08 -11.12
N ARG A 278 17.56 -16.86 -11.07
CA ARG A 278 17.80 -15.80 -12.09
C ARG A 278 18.61 -14.63 -11.56
N GLY A 279 18.74 -14.49 -10.24
CA GLY A 279 19.35 -13.32 -9.63
C GLY A 279 18.44 -12.08 -9.65
N SER A 280 19.04 -10.89 -9.64
CA SER A 280 18.30 -9.62 -9.69
C SER A 280 17.96 -9.24 -11.12
N PHE A 281 16.74 -8.82 -11.38
CA PHE A 281 16.25 -8.41 -12.69
C PHE A 281 15.21 -7.28 -12.57
N ILE A 282 15.01 -6.57 -13.67
CA ILE A 282 13.96 -5.54 -13.78
C ILE A 282 12.65 -6.23 -14.17
N LYS A 283 11.58 -5.85 -13.49
CA LYS A 283 10.21 -6.19 -13.86
C LYS A 283 9.37 -4.93 -13.93
N ASP A 284 8.34 -4.95 -14.74
CA ASP A 284 7.32 -3.92 -14.74
C ASP A 284 6.52 -3.94 -13.42
N THR A 285 5.98 -2.79 -13.05
CA THR A 285 5.08 -2.72 -11.89
C THR A 285 3.88 -3.63 -12.12
N LYS A 286 3.44 -4.35 -11.05
CA LYS A 286 2.31 -5.29 -11.14
C LYS A 286 1.09 -4.63 -11.79
N ASN A 287 0.54 -5.29 -12.83
CA ASN A 287 -0.67 -4.92 -13.56
C ASN A 287 -0.61 -3.60 -14.35
N HIS A 288 0.57 -3.14 -14.79
CA HIS A 288 0.73 -1.87 -15.50
C HIS A 288 0.13 -0.66 -14.77
N ASP A 289 -0.08 -0.75 -13.45
CA ASP A 289 -0.55 0.37 -12.62
C ASP A 289 0.58 1.40 -12.50
N LEU A 290 0.70 2.23 -13.53
CA LEU A 290 1.58 3.40 -13.52
C LEU A 290 1.06 4.37 -12.47
N ARG A 291 1.95 4.87 -11.64
CA ARG A 291 1.63 5.97 -10.74
C ARG A 291 2.66 7.07 -10.84
N THR A 292 2.21 8.27 -10.63
CA THR A 292 3.06 9.45 -10.56
C THR A 292 3.24 9.90 -9.12
N ILE A 293 4.43 10.40 -8.81
CA ILE A 293 4.80 10.95 -7.50
C ILE A 293 5.27 12.38 -7.74
N PRO A 294 4.66 13.39 -7.09
CA PRO A 294 5.16 14.75 -7.16
C PRO A 294 6.55 14.87 -6.56
N ILE A 295 7.42 15.63 -7.24
CA ILE A 295 8.76 15.94 -6.75
C ILE A 295 8.64 17.10 -5.76
N ASP A 296 9.07 16.89 -4.52
CA ASP A 296 9.20 17.95 -3.53
C ASP A 296 10.14 19.05 -4.06
N PRO A 297 9.64 20.29 -4.25
CA PRO A 297 10.42 21.37 -4.87
C PRO A 297 11.56 21.87 -4.00
N VAL A 298 11.50 21.65 -2.69
CA VAL A 298 12.49 22.19 -1.73
C VAL A 298 13.58 21.17 -1.43
N GLY A 299 13.23 19.92 -1.17
CA GLY A 299 14.19 18.89 -0.77
C GLY A 299 14.67 18.03 -1.93
N LEU A 300 13.72 17.43 -2.69
CA LEU A 300 14.05 16.42 -3.68
C LEU A 300 14.48 16.99 -5.04
N LEU A 301 13.85 18.06 -5.51
CA LEU A 301 14.14 18.62 -6.83
C LEU A 301 15.59 19.14 -6.97
N PRO A 302 16.13 19.91 -6.01
CA PRO A 302 17.53 20.32 -6.07
C PRO A 302 18.49 19.14 -6.06
N PHE A 303 18.22 18.13 -5.23
CA PHE A 303 18.99 16.89 -5.18
C PHE A 303 19.00 16.14 -6.52
N LEU A 304 17.83 15.96 -7.14
CA LEU A 304 17.73 15.31 -8.45
C LEU A 304 18.48 16.06 -9.54
N LYS A 305 18.41 17.39 -9.53
CA LYS A 305 19.17 18.24 -10.48
C LYS A 305 20.69 18.12 -10.26
N GLU A 306 21.15 18.09 -9.00
CA GLU A 306 22.55 17.86 -8.65
C GLU A 306 23.05 16.54 -9.24
N ILE A 307 22.41 15.42 -8.90
CA ILE A 307 22.88 14.10 -9.33
C ILE A 307 22.69 13.86 -10.83
N HIS A 308 21.69 14.47 -11.48
CA HIS A 308 21.51 14.47 -12.93
C HIS A 308 22.69 15.18 -13.62
N GLY A 309 23.13 16.32 -13.09
CA GLY A 309 24.32 17.03 -13.57
C GLY A 309 25.60 16.20 -13.42
N ILE A 310 25.75 15.47 -12.30
CA ILE A 310 26.88 14.55 -12.08
C ILE A 310 26.85 13.43 -13.12
N ASP A 311 25.72 12.80 -13.34
CA ASP A 311 25.59 11.69 -14.29
C ASP A 311 25.78 12.17 -15.75
N THR A 312 25.30 13.36 -16.10
CA THR A 312 25.52 13.99 -17.40
C THR A 312 27.00 14.22 -17.65
N ARG A 313 27.74 14.71 -16.65
CA ARG A 313 29.19 14.94 -16.73
C ARG A 313 29.93 13.61 -16.90
N ARG A 314 29.66 12.63 -16.04
CA ARG A 314 30.25 11.28 -16.12
C ARG A 314 30.02 10.64 -17.50
N LEU A 315 28.85 10.83 -18.08
CA LEU A 315 28.51 10.30 -19.38
C LEU A 315 29.33 10.96 -20.50
N ARG A 316 29.51 12.29 -20.42
CA ARG A 316 30.35 13.04 -21.37
C ARG A 316 31.82 12.64 -21.29
N GLU A 317 32.34 12.43 -20.08
CA GLU A 317 33.72 12.02 -19.82
C GLU A 317 33.99 10.57 -20.29
N ALA A 318 32.99 9.69 -20.17
CA ALA A 318 33.09 8.29 -20.61
C ALA A 318 32.87 8.08 -22.11
N SER A 319 32.60 9.17 -22.88
CA SER A 319 32.18 9.06 -24.29
C SER A 319 33.35 8.83 -25.25
N THR A 320 33.77 7.56 -25.34
CA THR A 320 34.42 7.01 -26.52
C THR A 320 33.46 5.95 -27.08
N VAL A 321 32.71 6.34 -28.13
CA VAL A 321 31.92 5.44 -29.02
C VAL A 321 30.73 4.73 -28.38
N GLY A 322 29.52 5.18 -28.71
CA GLY A 322 28.24 4.51 -28.41
C GLY A 322 27.54 5.06 -27.18
N THR A 323 27.03 6.29 -27.26
CA THR A 323 26.25 6.95 -26.21
C THR A 323 24.93 6.23 -25.98
N ARG A 324 24.85 5.41 -24.93
CA ARG A 324 23.55 5.15 -24.31
C ARG A 324 23.04 6.49 -23.79
N ASP A 325 21.85 6.87 -24.20
CA ASP A 325 21.19 8.08 -23.72
C ASP A 325 21.11 8.06 -22.17
N LEU A 326 21.35 9.21 -21.52
CA LEU A 326 21.20 9.34 -20.06
C LEU A 326 19.78 8.90 -19.63
N ALA A 327 18.80 9.13 -20.47
CA ALA A 327 17.41 8.76 -20.24
C ALA A 327 17.23 7.28 -19.82
N ASP A 328 18.01 6.37 -20.40
CA ASP A 328 17.93 4.94 -20.12
C ASP A 328 18.70 4.50 -18.87
N ARG A 329 19.51 5.40 -18.27
CA ARG A 329 20.28 5.07 -17.07
C ARG A 329 19.45 5.10 -15.82
N TYR A 330 19.86 4.30 -14.84
CA TYR A 330 19.21 4.26 -13.53
C TYR A 330 19.67 5.45 -12.67
N VAL A 331 18.73 6.09 -12.00
CA VAL A 331 19.00 7.17 -11.04
C VAL A 331 19.84 6.63 -9.87
N VAL A 332 19.53 5.40 -9.42
CA VAL A 332 20.28 4.68 -8.39
C VAL A 332 21.14 3.61 -9.08
N SER A 333 22.18 4.06 -9.76
CA SER A 333 23.08 3.19 -10.50
C SER A 333 24.30 2.79 -9.69
N ARG A 334 24.90 1.66 -10.05
CA ARG A 334 26.25 1.29 -9.67
C ARG A 334 27.27 2.09 -10.48
N PRO A 335 28.57 2.04 -10.10
CA PRO A 335 29.61 2.70 -10.89
C PRO A 335 29.69 2.23 -12.35
N ASP A 336 29.34 0.98 -12.61
CA ASP A 336 29.28 0.38 -13.97
C ASP A 336 28.04 0.80 -14.77
N GLY A 337 27.15 1.62 -14.18
CA GLY A 337 25.90 2.07 -14.79
C GLY A 337 24.74 1.06 -14.70
N SER A 338 24.96 -0.12 -14.14
CA SER A 338 23.87 -1.09 -13.87
C SER A 338 22.99 -0.67 -12.70
N PHE A 339 21.80 -1.26 -12.58
CA PHE A 339 20.91 -1.00 -11.44
C PHE A 339 21.49 -1.53 -10.13
N ALA A 340 21.18 -0.84 -9.03
CA ALA A 340 21.50 -1.34 -7.69
C ALA A 340 20.61 -2.53 -7.31
N THR A 341 21.19 -3.54 -6.65
CA THR A 341 20.40 -4.65 -6.11
C THR A 341 19.75 -4.29 -4.80
N THR A 342 18.51 -4.77 -4.59
CA THR A 342 17.79 -4.53 -3.35
C THR A 342 18.50 -5.09 -2.12
N SER A 343 19.23 -6.19 -2.26
CA SER A 343 20.03 -6.81 -1.19
C SER A 343 21.21 -5.95 -0.76
N TYR A 344 21.90 -5.30 -1.72
CA TYR A 344 22.97 -4.35 -1.41
C TYR A 344 22.44 -3.17 -0.60
N ILE A 345 21.37 -2.52 -1.08
CA ILE A 345 20.79 -1.36 -0.40
C ILE A 345 20.28 -1.73 1.00
N ARG A 346 19.63 -2.90 1.17
CA ARG A 346 19.16 -3.34 2.50
C ARG A 346 20.32 -3.54 3.48
N ARG A 347 21.40 -4.19 3.06
CA ARG A 347 22.57 -4.41 3.93
C ARG A 347 23.25 -3.10 4.29
N ALA A 348 23.52 -2.25 3.29
CA ALA A 348 24.11 -0.94 3.53
C ALA A 348 23.25 -0.08 4.48
N PHE A 349 21.92 -0.12 4.32
CA PHE A 349 21.01 0.63 5.18
C PHE A 349 20.96 0.06 6.61
N LYS A 350 21.07 -1.25 6.78
CA LYS A 350 21.13 -1.85 8.11
C LYS A 350 22.34 -1.30 8.88
N THR A 351 23.54 -1.39 8.31
CA THR A 351 24.76 -0.84 8.91
C THR A 351 24.66 0.66 9.16
N PHE A 352 24.12 1.41 8.20
CA PHE A 352 23.91 2.85 8.34
C PHE A 352 22.95 3.20 9.49
N SER A 353 21.84 2.45 9.63
CA SER A 353 20.88 2.62 10.70
C SER A 353 21.48 2.31 12.08
N GLU A 354 22.28 1.24 12.18
CA GLU A 354 23.02 0.87 13.38
C GLU A 354 24.02 1.95 13.78
N THR A 355 24.87 2.39 12.85
CA THR A 355 25.91 3.41 13.08
C THR A 355 25.33 4.74 13.53
N ASN A 356 24.17 5.14 13.00
CA ASN A 356 23.55 6.42 13.29
C ASN A 356 22.47 6.36 14.36
N GLY A 357 22.18 5.19 14.93
CA GLY A 357 21.14 5.00 15.94
C GLY A 357 19.76 5.43 15.45
N LEU A 358 19.38 5.01 14.23
CA LEU A 358 18.10 5.40 13.63
C LEU A 358 16.96 4.56 14.20
N MET A 359 16.52 4.94 15.39
CA MET A 359 15.43 4.27 16.10
C MET A 359 14.08 4.62 15.53
N GLY A 360 13.22 3.63 15.44
CA GLY A 360 11.85 3.79 15.00
C GLY A 360 10.86 3.95 16.16
N THR A 361 9.60 4.05 15.80
CA THR A 361 8.47 4.28 16.73
C THR A 361 8.17 3.10 17.65
N ASN A 362 8.69 1.92 17.35
CA ASN A 362 8.59 0.71 18.18
C ASN A 362 9.88 0.39 18.97
N ASP A 363 10.79 1.38 19.11
CA ASP A 363 12.07 1.26 19.79
C ASP A 363 13.05 0.22 19.20
N GLU A 364 12.81 -0.18 17.93
CA GLU A 364 13.74 -0.97 17.13
C GLU A 364 14.39 -0.09 16.05
N LEU A 365 15.59 -0.47 15.59
CA LEU A 365 16.21 0.19 14.43
C LEU A 365 15.33 0.09 13.20
N ILE A 366 15.22 1.20 12.44
CA ILE A 366 14.43 1.17 11.21
C ILE A 366 15.14 0.36 10.11
N THR A 367 14.34 -0.33 9.31
CA THR A 367 14.78 -0.94 8.06
C THR A 367 14.65 0.05 6.90
N PHE A 368 15.21 -0.26 5.72
CA PHE A 368 15.00 0.57 4.53
C PHE A 368 13.50 0.76 4.21
N HIS A 369 12.67 -0.25 4.46
CA HIS A 369 11.23 -0.13 4.30
C HIS A 369 10.60 0.83 5.32
N GLY A 370 11.22 0.99 6.48
CA GLY A 370 10.85 1.98 7.49
C GLY A 370 10.90 3.42 6.96
N LEU A 371 11.75 3.74 5.95
CA LEU A 371 11.75 5.05 5.30
C LEU A 371 10.41 5.37 4.60
N ARG A 372 9.81 4.37 3.97
CA ARG A 372 8.46 4.51 3.38
C ARG A 372 7.39 4.70 4.46
N HIS A 373 7.51 4.01 5.60
CA HIS A 373 6.63 4.26 6.74
C HIS A 373 6.84 5.67 7.31
N THR A 374 8.09 6.13 7.37
CA THR A 374 8.44 7.48 7.79
C THR A 374 7.82 8.52 6.87
N PHE A 375 7.95 8.38 5.55
CA PHE A 375 7.30 9.25 4.58
C PHE A 375 5.79 9.33 4.81
N ALA A 376 5.13 8.17 4.92
CA ALA A 376 3.69 8.10 5.15
C ALA A 376 3.27 8.76 6.46
N THR A 377 4.01 8.51 7.54
CA THR A 377 3.75 9.09 8.87
C THR A 377 3.95 10.60 8.85
N GLN A 378 5.04 11.09 8.23
CA GLN A 378 5.29 12.53 8.10
C GLN A 378 4.22 13.20 7.24
N TRP A 379 3.82 12.59 6.11
CA TRP A 379 2.73 13.09 5.27
C TRP A 379 1.45 13.33 6.07
N ILE A 380 1.05 12.33 6.85
CA ILE A 380 -0.19 12.41 7.64
C ILE A 380 -0.04 13.40 8.80
N ARG A 381 1.11 13.43 9.48
CA ARG A 381 1.39 14.38 10.57
C ARG A 381 1.29 15.84 10.11
N HIS A 382 1.73 16.13 8.90
CA HIS A 382 1.61 17.47 8.33
C HIS A 382 0.25 17.72 7.67
N GLY A 383 -0.72 16.82 7.85
CA GLY A 383 -2.10 16.96 7.40
C GLY A 383 -2.28 16.77 5.90
N GLY A 384 -1.41 16.02 5.28
CA GLY A 384 -1.56 15.62 3.89
C GLY A 384 -2.77 14.70 3.69
N ASP A 385 -3.42 14.83 2.54
CA ASP A 385 -4.60 14.03 2.20
C ASP A 385 -4.29 12.53 2.12
N ILE A 386 -5.13 11.71 2.75
CA ILE A 386 -4.93 10.25 2.84
C ILE A 386 -5.10 9.58 1.48
N LYS A 387 -6.01 10.08 0.65
CA LYS A 387 -6.27 9.50 -0.68
C LYS A 387 -5.14 9.82 -1.65
N ALA A 388 -4.59 11.03 -1.56
CA ALA A 388 -3.38 11.41 -2.28
C ALA A 388 -2.19 10.53 -1.85
N LEU A 389 -2.00 10.32 -0.53
CA LEU A 389 -0.98 9.41 -0.01
C LEU A 389 -1.16 7.97 -0.52
N GLN A 390 -2.39 7.45 -0.54
CA GLN A 390 -2.71 6.13 -1.08
C GLN A 390 -2.26 6.01 -2.55
N SER A 391 -2.56 7.03 -3.35
CA SER A 391 -2.18 7.11 -4.77
C SER A 391 -0.65 7.14 -4.94
N ILE A 392 0.03 8.03 -4.21
CA ILE A 392 1.51 8.18 -4.23
C ILE A 392 2.18 6.86 -3.85
N LEU A 393 1.72 6.22 -2.78
CA LEU A 393 2.28 4.96 -2.32
C LEU A 393 1.88 3.76 -3.21
N GLY A 394 0.83 3.86 -3.99
CA GLY A 394 0.31 2.74 -4.80
C GLY A 394 -0.22 1.60 -3.91
N HIS A 395 -1.02 1.93 -2.90
CA HIS A 395 -1.72 0.95 -2.09
C HIS A 395 -3.06 0.61 -2.75
N LYS A 396 -3.26 -0.65 -3.14
CA LYS A 396 -4.53 -1.12 -3.73
C LYS A 396 -5.67 -1.10 -2.72
N ASP A 397 -5.36 -1.38 -1.46
CA ASP A 397 -6.29 -1.38 -0.34
C ASP A 397 -6.10 -0.12 0.50
N ALA A 398 -7.19 0.65 0.67
CA ALA A 398 -7.21 1.83 1.52
C ALA A 398 -6.89 1.51 2.99
N MET A 399 -7.25 0.30 3.46
CA MET A 399 -6.94 -0.15 4.83
C MET A 399 -5.45 -0.14 5.12
N VAL A 400 -4.60 -0.40 4.11
CA VAL A 400 -3.14 -0.33 4.28
C VAL A 400 -2.68 1.09 4.63
N THR A 401 -3.29 2.12 4.04
CA THR A 401 -2.99 3.53 4.35
C THR A 401 -3.65 3.97 5.64
N LEU A 402 -4.89 3.54 5.90
CA LEU A 402 -5.63 3.84 7.13
C LEU A 402 -4.95 3.25 8.37
N ASN A 403 -4.33 2.08 8.26
CA ASN A 403 -3.55 1.50 9.36
C ASN A 403 -2.32 2.34 9.72
N VAL A 404 -1.74 3.11 8.78
CA VAL A 404 -0.70 4.10 9.11
C VAL A 404 -1.29 5.22 9.96
N TYR A 405 -2.54 5.61 9.69
CA TYR A 405 -3.24 6.64 10.45
C TYR A 405 -3.57 6.19 11.88
N ALA A 406 -3.88 4.90 12.08
CA ALA A 406 -4.18 4.36 13.39
C ALA A 406 -2.96 4.37 14.33
N ASP A 407 -1.75 4.24 13.78
CA ASP A 407 -0.48 4.24 14.51
C ASP A 407 0.03 5.66 14.86
N ILE A 408 -0.72 6.71 14.46
CA ILE A 408 -0.29 8.10 14.69
C ILE A 408 -0.54 8.49 16.15
N GLU A 409 0.44 9.18 16.73
CA GLU A 409 0.37 9.73 18.09
C GLU A 409 -0.90 10.56 18.31
N PRO A 410 -1.45 10.54 19.54
CA PRO A 410 -2.67 11.31 19.90
C PRO A 410 -2.63 12.77 19.49
N MET A 411 -1.44 13.38 19.52
CA MET A 411 -1.21 14.78 19.18
C MET A 411 -1.50 15.12 17.71
N SER A 412 -1.13 14.22 16.77
CA SER A 412 -1.49 14.40 15.35
C SER A 412 -3.00 14.29 15.11
N LYS A 413 -3.70 13.48 15.90
CA LYS A 413 -5.18 13.39 15.86
C LYS A 413 -5.80 14.70 16.30
N ILE A 414 -5.28 15.31 17.36
CA ILE A 414 -5.69 16.62 17.83
C ILE A 414 -5.44 17.69 16.77
N GLN A 415 -4.24 17.74 16.15
CA GLN A 415 -3.93 18.70 15.08
C GLN A 415 -4.87 18.58 13.89
N ASN A 416 -5.20 17.36 13.47
CA ASN A 416 -6.14 17.13 12.38
C ASN A 416 -7.56 17.58 12.76
N MET A 417 -7.99 17.31 14.00
CA MET A 417 -9.26 17.80 14.52
C MET A 417 -9.31 19.33 14.51
N LEU A 418 -8.22 19.98 14.93
CA LEU A 418 -8.07 21.43 14.92
C LEU A 418 -8.16 22.04 13.51
N ARG A 419 -7.74 21.34 12.46
CA ARG A 419 -7.87 21.78 11.06
C ARG A 419 -9.30 21.64 10.51
N VAL A 420 -10.02 20.59 10.90
CA VAL A 420 -11.38 20.31 10.41
C VAL A 420 -12.44 21.12 11.15
N SER A 421 -12.23 21.34 12.44
CA SER A 421 -13.17 22.04 13.32
C SER A 421 -13.65 23.41 12.80
N PRO A 422 -12.79 24.28 12.21
CA PRO A 422 -13.25 25.58 11.70
C PRO A 422 -14.29 25.47 10.59
N SER A 423 -14.17 24.48 9.72
CA SER A 423 -15.11 24.30 8.60
C SER A 423 -16.46 23.77 9.08
N LEU A 424 -16.47 22.94 10.13
CA LEU A 424 -17.68 22.41 10.72
C LEU A 424 -18.46 23.50 11.47
N TRP A 425 -17.76 24.41 12.17
CA TRP A 425 -18.38 25.45 12.96
C TRP A 425 -18.82 26.68 12.16
N ARG A 426 -18.15 26.99 11.03
CA ARG A 426 -18.54 28.11 10.15
C ARG A 426 -19.95 28.01 9.59
N GLY A 427 -20.44 26.77 9.36
CA GLY A 427 -21.81 26.54 8.89
C GLY A 427 -22.87 26.64 9.98
N TYR A 428 -22.50 26.41 11.26
CA TYR A 428 -23.44 26.32 12.36
C TYR A 428 -23.66 27.66 13.10
N LEU A 429 -22.65 28.53 13.09
CA LEU A 429 -22.66 29.72 13.97
C LEU A 429 -22.83 31.01 13.21
N GLY A 430 -23.22 31.17 12.02
CA GLY A 430 -23.57 32.47 11.41
C GLY A 430 -23.23 33.74 12.22
N LEU A 431 -22.59 33.61 13.37
CA LEU A 431 -22.26 34.59 14.40
C LEU A 431 -20.77 34.97 14.27
N ARG A 432 -20.52 36.21 13.96
CA ARG A 432 -19.28 36.88 14.35
C ARG A 432 -19.25 36.91 15.88
N VAL A 433 -18.56 35.93 16.48
CA VAL A 433 -18.30 35.97 17.91
C VAL A 433 -17.11 36.89 18.12
N ASP A 434 -17.33 38.07 18.63
CA ASP A 434 -16.28 38.94 19.15
C ASP A 434 -15.69 38.22 20.39
N PRO A 435 -14.39 37.96 20.44
CA PRO A 435 -13.78 37.28 21.59
C PRO A 435 -13.87 38.18 22.79
N GLY A 436 -14.77 37.84 23.70
CA GLY A 436 -15.05 38.62 24.92
C GLY A 436 -13.82 38.75 25.83
N PRO A 437 -13.90 39.63 26.87
CA PRO A 437 -12.78 39.95 27.77
C PRO A 437 -12.13 38.72 28.42
N MET A 438 -12.92 37.71 28.72
CA MET A 438 -12.46 36.46 29.34
C MET A 438 -11.52 35.66 28.42
N PHE A 439 -11.66 35.79 27.12
CA PHE A 439 -10.80 35.14 26.14
C PHE A 439 -9.45 35.86 26.00
N GLN A 440 -9.45 37.18 26.01
CA GLN A 440 -8.22 37.98 26.02
C GLN A 440 -7.40 37.77 27.30
N GLN A 441 -8.09 37.52 28.42
CA GLN A 441 -7.43 37.18 29.68
C GLN A 441 -6.73 35.82 29.60
N LYS A 442 -7.38 34.80 29.05
CA LYS A 442 -6.78 33.48 28.85
C LYS A 442 -5.55 33.51 27.92
N ILE A 443 -5.54 34.37 26.90
CA ILE A 443 -4.36 34.57 26.06
C ILE A 443 -3.22 35.19 26.87
N ARG A 444 -3.49 36.18 27.73
CA ARG A 444 -2.48 36.75 28.58
C ARG A 444 -1.89 35.76 29.58
N GLU A 445 -2.73 35.03 30.30
CA GLU A 445 -2.32 33.94 31.20
C GLU A 445 -1.45 32.91 30.51
N ALA A 446 -1.73 32.69 29.27
CA ALA A 446 -1.01 31.76 28.46
C ALA A 446 0.36 32.28 28.02
N ILE A 447 0.47 33.55 27.66
CA ILE A 447 1.76 34.21 27.36
C ILE A 447 2.63 34.24 28.62
N GLU A 448 2.05 34.61 29.77
CA GLU A 448 2.73 34.64 31.08
C GLU A 448 3.25 33.25 31.46
N THR A 449 2.49 32.19 31.14
CA THR A 449 2.90 30.81 31.37
C THR A 449 4.10 30.42 30.49
N LEU A 450 4.12 30.84 29.22
CA LEU A 450 5.27 30.59 28.31
C LEU A 450 6.52 31.37 28.79
N GLU A 451 6.37 32.60 29.21
CA GLU A 451 7.46 33.40 29.77
C GLU A 451 8.01 32.78 31.06
N ALA A 452 7.14 32.22 31.94
CA ALA A 452 7.55 31.53 33.15
C ALA A 452 8.32 30.23 32.87
N PHE A 453 8.09 29.58 31.73
CA PHE A 453 8.88 28.43 31.26
C PHE A 453 10.15 28.80 30.51
N GLY A 454 10.53 30.10 30.48
CA GLY A 454 11.78 30.56 29.90
C GLY A 454 11.74 30.74 28.38
N TYR A 455 10.59 30.80 27.77
CA TYR A 455 10.40 31.18 26.38
C TYR A 455 10.38 32.73 26.32
N GLY A 456 11.52 33.34 26.07
CA GLY A 456 11.63 34.80 25.99
C GLY A 456 10.88 35.34 24.77
N ILE A 457 9.78 36.03 25.03
CA ILE A 457 9.06 36.88 24.07
C ILE A 457 9.51 38.28 24.35
N SER A 458 10.69 38.67 23.82
CA SER A 458 11.38 39.87 24.24
C SER A 458 11.15 41.09 23.37
N GLU A 459 10.59 40.91 22.17
CA GLU A 459 10.34 42.01 21.25
C GLU A 459 8.85 42.37 21.15
N PRO A 460 8.47 43.69 21.20
CA PRO A 460 7.08 44.11 21.12
C PRO A 460 6.36 43.66 19.84
N ASP A 461 7.10 43.55 18.73
CA ASP A 461 6.55 43.12 17.46
C ASP A 461 6.26 41.61 17.43
N ASP A 462 7.13 40.78 18.01
CA ASP A 462 6.92 39.34 18.16
C ASP A 462 5.73 39.03 19.07
N ARG A 463 5.55 39.81 20.11
CA ARG A 463 4.42 39.73 21.04
C ARG A 463 3.10 40.04 20.35
N ASN A 464 3.06 41.06 19.48
CA ASN A 464 1.87 41.42 18.70
C ASN A 464 1.55 40.41 17.61
N VAL A 465 2.54 39.83 16.94
CA VAL A 465 2.37 38.74 15.98
C VAL A 465 1.87 37.52 16.71
N LEU A 466 2.49 37.13 17.84
CA LEU A 466 2.08 35.99 18.64
C LEU A 466 0.64 36.17 19.16
N ILE A 467 0.29 37.36 19.66
CA ILE A 467 -1.07 37.67 20.13
C ILE A 467 -2.07 37.53 18.97
N ARG A 468 -1.77 38.04 17.79
CA ARG A 468 -2.63 37.96 16.62
C ARG A 468 -2.81 36.52 16.17
N ASP A 469 -1.77 35.73 16.16
CA ASP A 469 -1.81 34.33 15.71
C ASP A 469 -2.40 33.43 16.77
N VAL A 470 -2.13 33.67 18.06
CA VAL A 470 -2.83 33.05 19.19
C VAL A 470 -4.30 33.43 19.18
N GLN A 471 -4.65 34.69 18.88
CA GLN A 471 -6.05 35.10 18.72
C GLN A 471 -6.72 34.39 17.54
N THR A 472 -5.99 34.18 16.43
CA THR A 472 -6.49 33.44 15.27
C THR A 472 -6.69 31.95 15.61
N ILE A 473 -5.72 31.33 16.28
CA ILE A 473 -5.78 29.94 16.72
C ILE A 473 -6.82 29.76 17.82
N SER A 474 -6.85 30.63 18.80
CA SER A 474 -7.79 30.54 19.93
C SER A 474 -9.22 30.98 19.59
N ARG A 475 -9.45 31.75 18.50
CA ARG A 475 -10.79 31.92 17.90
C ARG A 475 -11.33 30.59 17.38
N LEU A 476 -10.44 29.71 16.99
CA LEU A 476 -10.78 28.41 16.44
C LEU A 476 -10.80 27.32 17.53
N TYR A 477 -9.98 27.49 18.60
CA TYR A 477 -9.71 26.43 19.58
C TYR A 477 -9.46 26.95 21.01
N PRO A 478 -10.50 27.21 21.77
CA PRO A 478 -10.37 27.76 23.14
C PRO A 478 -9.64 26.87 24.15
N THR A 479 -9.40 25.59 23.80
CA THR A 479 -8.78 24.60 24.68
C THR A 479 -7.43 24.09 24.20
N SER A 480 -6.87 24.63 23.11
CA SER A 480 -5.60 24.16 22.59
C SER A 480 -4.44 24.60 23.51
N THR A 481 -3.71 23.61 23.95
CA THR A 481 -2.56 23.74 24.83
C THR A 481 -1.34 24.25 24.09
N PHE A 482 -0.57 25.08 24.75
CA PHE A 482 0.60 25.84 24.35
C PHE A 482 1.76 25.16 23.60
N PRO A 483 2.05 23.87 23.75
CA PRO A 483 3.17 23.23 23.04
C PRO A 483 3.13 23.37 21.51
N TYR A 484 1.97 23.70 20.94
CA TYR A 484 1.80 23.84 19.49
C TYR A 484 2.21 25.17 18.91
N LEU A 485 2.14 26.23 19.69
CA LEU A 485 2.54 27.57 19.26
C LEU A 485 4.05 27.63 18.98
N HIS A 486 4.82 26.86 19.72
CA HIS A 486 6.27 26.86 19.60
C HIS A 486 6.80 26.20 18.31
N TYR A 487 6.12 25.20 17.78
CA TYR A 487 6.56 24.50 16.56
C TYR A 487 6.22 25.25 15.25
N GLY A 488 5.20 26.10 15.26
CA GLY A 488 4.79 26.88 14.08
C GLY A 488 5.59 28.18 13.86
N PHE A 489 6.10 28.77 14.93
CA PHE A 489 6.70 30.11 14.90
C PHE A 489 8.23 30.13 14.93
N GLY A 490 8.89 29.05 15.31
CA GLY A 490 10.34 28.98 15.50
C GLY A 490 11.20 29.07 14.23
N LYS A 491 10.62 29.26 13.05
CA LYS A 491 11.40 29.35 11.80
C LYS A 491 11.45 30.74 11.15
N ALA A 492 10.65 31.70 11.59
CA ALA A 492 10.66 33.01 10.95
C ALA A 492 11.68 33.99 11.51
N HIS A 493 12.08 33.91 12.77
CA HIS A 493 12.99 34.88 13.39
C HIS A 493 13.89 34.30 14.49
N ALA A 494 14.60 33.20 14.24
CA ALA A 494 15.70 32.81 15.11
C ALA A 494 17.04 33.28 14.54
N SER A 495 17.22 34.61 14.50
CA SER A 495 18.54 35.20 14.44
C SER A 495 18.73 35.97 15.74
N ALA A 496 19.32 35.36 16.72
CA ALA A 496 20.20 35.94 17.73
C ALA A 496 20.18 35.08 19.01
N SER A 497 21.31 34.44 19.19
CA SER A 497 21.98 34.17 20.45
C SER A 497 21.17 34.16 21.75
N THR A 498 20.74 33.01 22.19
CA THR A 498 20.87 32.62 23.59
C THR A 498 20.90 31.10 23.71
N ARG A 499 22.02 30.56 24.13
CA ARG A 499 22.14 29.14 24.51
C ARG A 499 21.14 28.84 25.63
N PRO A 500 20.37 27.76 25.58
CA PRO A 500 19.54 27.35 26.70
C PRO A 500 20.45 26.97 27.87
N ARG A 501 20.22 27.57 29.02
CA ARG A 501 20.77 27.07 30.28
C ARG A 501 20.19 25.68 30.54
N SER A 502 21.03 24.71 30.81
CA SER A 502 20.65 23.37 31.21
C SER A 502 19.68 23.43 32.40
N PRO A 503 18.55 22.71 32.37
CA PRO A 503 17.68 22.62 33.51
C PRO A 503 18.37 21.77 34.60
N ARG A 504 18.48 22.34 35.78
CA ARG A 504 18.82 21.59 37.00
C ARG A 504 17.75 20.54 37.24
N SER A 505 18.19 19.35 37.51
CA SER A 505 17.39 18.19 37.92
C SER A 505 16.40 18.53 39.03
N GLY A 506 15.12 18.54 38.70
CA GLY A 506 14.04 18.69 39.66
C GLY A 506 12.72 18.53 38.95
N TRP A 507 12.12 17.38 39.04
CA TRP A 507 10.74 17.15 38.59
C TRP A 507 9.78 17.94 39.47
N PRO A 508 8.85 18.72 38.91
CA PRO A 508 7.77 19.32 39.72
C PRO A 508 6.82 18.24 40.24
N PRO A 509 6.21 18.44 41.42
CA PRO A 509 5.28 17.48 41.98
C PRO A 509 4.01 17.37 41.12
N ALA A 510 3.46 16.16 41.10
CA ALA A 510 2.25 15.80 40.37
C ALA A 510 1.07 16.72 40.74
N LEU A 511 0.38 17.27 39.76
CA LEU A 511 -0.84 18.04 39.91
C LEU A 511 -1.99 17.17 40.49
N PRO A 512 -2.83 17.68 41.36
CA PRO A 512 -3.94 16.95 41.96
C PRO A 512 -4.98 16.57 40.88
N ARG A 513 -5.42 15.32 40.95
CA ARG A 513 -6.52 14.78 40.14
C ARG A 513 -7.84 15.52 40.51
N THR A 514 -8.30 16.38 39.62
CA THR A 514 -9.70 16.86 39.69
C THR A 514 -10.62 15.80 39.09
N ARG A 515 -11.56 15.32 39.92
CA ARG A 515 -12.68 14.47 39.51
C ARG A 515 -13.59 15.27 38.57
N TRP A 516 -13.90 14.69 37.45
CA TRP A 516 -15.01 15.15 36.60
C TRP A 516 -16.33 14.59 37.13
N VAL A 517 -17.31 15.45 37.33
CA VAL A 517 -18.73 15.13 37.39
C VAL A 517 -19.34 15.47 36.04
#